data_eb17960d5c40fc63330399869b119bb7
#
_entry.id   eb17960d5c40fc63330399869b119bb7
#
_cell.length_a   1.000
_cell.length_b   1.000
_cell.length_c   1.000
_cell.angle_alpha   90.00
_cell.angle_beta   90.00
_cell.angle_gamma   90.00
#
_symmetry.space_group_name_H-M   'P 1'
#
loop_
_entity.id
_entity.type
_entity.pdbx_description
1 polymer ?
#
loop_
_entity_poly.entity_id
_entity_poly.type
_entity_poly.pdbx_seq_one_letter_code
_entity_poly.pdbx_strand_id
1 'polypeptide(L)'
;YIGGEAFGLRAKAKNFSSEEMAEGVAFAHAHGVKVYVTANILAHNYDLDGAREYFKELDVIKPDAVIISDPGMFTIAKEELHDIDIHISTQANNTNYMTYQFWWKQGAKRVVTARELSLNEIRNIRKNIPDEMEIETFIHGAMCISYSGRCLLSSFMAGRDANRGACTHPCRWKYAVVEENRPGEYMPVYENERGTYIFNSKDLCMIEHIPELIEAGIDSF
;
A
#
# COMPACT_ATOMS: atom_id res chain seq x y z
N TYR A 1 -5.70 -6.41 8.37
CA TYR A 1 -5.15 -5.08 8.08
C TYR A 1 -6.12 -4.04 8.59
N ILE A 2 -5.66 -3.11 9.44
CA ILE A 2 -6.46 -2.01 9.98
C ILE A 2 -5.71 -0.68 9.79
N GLY A 3 -6.43 0.42 9.89
CA GLY A 3 -5.88 1.79 9.86
C GLY A 3 -6.32 2.58 11.08
N GLY A 4 -5.40 3.31 11.68
CA GLY A 4 -5.70 4.32 12.68
C GLY A 4 -6.20 5.62 12.06
N GLU A 5 -6.63 6.56 12.88
CA GLU A 5 -7.12 7.88 12.44
C GLU A 5 -6.07 8.71 11.71
N ALA A 6 -4.77 8.39 11.91
CA ALA A 6 -3.64 9.10 11.31
C ALA A 6 -2.77 8.17 10.46
N PHE A 7 -1.98 8.77 9.56
CA PHE A 7 -0.90 8.16 8.76
C PHE A 7 -1.28 7.02 7.82
N GLY A 8 -2.55 6.61 7.74
CA GLY A 8 -3.05 5.63 6.78
C GLY A 8 -3.53 6.28 5.48
N LEU A 9 -3.54 5.50 4.38
CA LEU A 9 -3.97 5.96 3.05
C LEU A 9 -5.48 5.97 2.84
N ARG A 10 -6.26 5.69 3.85
CA ARG A 10 -7.73 5.76 3.79
C ARG A 10 -8.25 6.78 4.79
N ALA A 11 -7.75 8.01 4.73
CA ALA A 11 -8.07 9.08 5.67
C ALA A 11 -9.58 9.39 5.82
N LYS A 12 -10.42 8.98 4.86
CA LYS A 12 -11.90 9.14 4.91
C LYS A 12 -12.66 7.87 5.29
N ALA A 13 -11.99 6.75 5.54
CA ALA A 13 -12.64 5.57 6.08
C ALA A 13 -13.01 5.80 7.55
N LYS A 14 -13.91 4.97 8.09
CA LYS A 14 -14.03 4.83 9.54
C LYS A 14 -12.78 4.11 10.02
N ASN A 15 -11.79 4.88 10.45
CA ASN A 15 -10.56 4.37 11.02
C ASN A 15 -10.77 4.18 12.53
N PHE A 16 -9.92 3.35 13.11
CA PHE A 16 -9.97 3.04 14.54
C PHE A 16 -9.30 4.16 15.36
N SER A 17 -9.93 4.57 16.48
CA SER A 17 -9.23 5.31 17.53
C SER A 17 -8.16 4.43 18.18
N SER A 18 -7.28 5.00 18.98
CA SER A 18 -6.26 4.24 19.71
C SER A 18 -6.88 3.20 20.65
N GLU A 19 -7.99 3.55 21.32
CA GLU A 19 -8.72 2.65 22.21
C GLU A 19 -9.39 1.51 21.43
N GLU A 20 -10.10 1.83 20.35
CA GLU A 20 -10.74 0.83 19.48
C GLU A 20 -9.69 -0.10 18.84
N MET A 21 -8.53 0.43 18.50
CA MET A 21 -7.43 -0.36 17.97
C MET A 21 -6.86 -1.32 19.01
N ALA A 22 -6.67 -0.86 20.24
CA ALA A 22 -6.20 -1.71 21.35
C ALA A 22 -7.19 -2.86 21.63
N GLU A 23 -8.50 -2.56 21.69
CA GLU A 23 -9.55 -3.57 21.83
C GLU A 23 -9.56 -4.55 20.65
N GLY A 24 -9.45 -4.05 19.43
CA GLY A 24 -9.45 -4.86 18.20
C GLY A 24 -8.24 -5.78 18.11
N VAL A 25 -7.05 -5.31 18.47
CA VAL A 25 -5.82 -6.12 18.53
C VAL A 25 -5.94 -7.20 19.58
N ALA A 26 -6.38 -6.86 20.80
CA ALA A 26 -6.56 -7.82 21.87
C ALA A 26 -7.60 -8.90 21.51
N PHE A 27 -8.71 -8.51 20.88
CA PHE A 27 -9.73 -9.44 20.40
C PHE A 27 -9.18 -10.37 19.32
N ALA A 28 -8.45 -9.84 18.33
CA ALA A 28 -7.86 -10.63 17.26
C ALA A 28 -6.85 -11.66 17.82
N HIS A 29 -5.96 -11.21 18.72
CA HIS A 29 -4.96 -12.09 19.35
C HIS A 29 -5.61 -13.20 20.18
N ALA A 30 -6.70 -12.92 20.89
CA ALA A 30 -7.46 -13.94 21.63
C ALA A 30 -8.05 -15.03 20.70
N HIS A 31 -8.18 -14.74 19.39
CA HIS A 31 -8.65 -15.68 18.37
C HIS A 31 -7.53 -16.21 17.46
N GLY A 32 -6.26 -15.97 17.81
CA GLY A 32 -5.11 -16.41 17.03
C GLY A 32 -4.92 -15.70 15.70
N VAL A 33 -5.47 -14.49 15.54
CA VAL A 33 -5.40 -13.68 14.31
C VAL A 33 -4.40 -12.56 14.48
N LYS A 34 -3.46 -12.44 13.53
CA LYS A 34 -2.49 -11.34 13.47
C LYS A 34 -3.14 -10.04 12.99
N VAL A 35 -2.65 -8.92 13.50
CA VAL A 35 -3.10 -7.58 13.11
C VAL A 35 -1.95 -6.74 12.58
N TYR A 36 -2.13 -6.19 11.40
CA TYR A 36 -1.17 -5.30 10.75
C TYR A 36 -1.76 -3.91 10.60
N VAL A 37 -1.05 -2.89 11.11
CA VAL A 37 -1.51 -1.49 11.12
C VAL A 37 -0.86 -0.73 9.96
N THR A 38 -1.66 0.00 9.18
CA THR A 38 -1.14 0.82 8.08
C THR A 38 -0.75 2.21 8.55
N ALA A 39 0.53 2.59 8.33
CA ALA A 39 1.10 3.92 8.52
C ALA A 39 1.89 4.32 7.26
N ASN A 40 1.24 4.23 6.09
CA ASN A 40 1.91 4.15 4.80
C ASN A 40 1.70 5.38 3.90
N ILE A 41 1.45 6.56 4.47
CA ILE A 41 1.49 7.82 3.74
C ILE A 41 2.93 8.17 3.33
N LEU A 42 3.08 9.09 2.37
CA LEU A 42 4.32 9.82 2.16
C LEU A 42 4.32 11.03 3.11
N ALA A 43 5.17 10.99 4.13
CA ALA A 43 5.20 11.98 5.19
C ALA A 43 5.92 13.27 4.77
N HIS A 44 5.46 14.39 5.29
CA HIS A 44 6.14 15.68 5.22
C HIS A 44 6.72 16.04 6.60
N ASN A 45 7.61 17.03 6.67
CA ASN A 45 8.27 17.41 7.92
C ASN A 45 7.31 17.68 9.08
N TYR A 46 6.14 18.26 8.80
CA TYR A 46 5.13 18.56 9.82
C TYR A 46 4.37 17.32 10.33
N ASP A 47 4.56 16.16 9.70
CA ASP A 47 3.95 14.90 10.12
C ASP A 47 4.86 14.15 11.14
N LEU A 48 6.18 14.42 11.12
CA LEU A 48 7.17 13.56 11.78
C LEU A 48 7.02 13.51 13.31
N ASP A 49 6.73 14.65 13.95
CA ASP A 49 6.51 14.68 15.41
C ASP A 49 5.27 13.86 15.78
N GLY A 50 4.17 14.06 15.05
CA GLY A 50 2.94 13.27 15.24
C GLY A 50 3.15 11.78 14.96
N ALA A 51 3.98 11.43 13.97
CA ALA A 51 4.32 10.05 13.66
C ALA A 51 5.08 9.38 14.82
N ARG A 52 5.99 10.10 15.48
CA ARG A 52 6.73 9.59 16.63
C ARG A 52 5.78 9.23 17.77
N GLU A 53 4.86 10.12 18.11
CA GLU A 53 3.86 9.85 19.18
C GLU A 53 2.94 8.67 18.79
N TYR A 54 2.50 8.62 17.54
CA TYR A 54 1.70 7.51 17.04
C TYR A 54 2.41 6.14 17.12
N PHE A 55 3.69 6.07 16.79
CA PHE A 55 4.44 4.83 16.94
C PHE A 55 4.65 4.43 18.42
N LYS A 56 4.79 5.38 19.33
CA LYS A 56 4.80 5.09 20.78
C LYS A 56 3.46 4.49 21.24
N GLU A 57 2.34 5.02 20.75
CA GLU A 57 1.01 4.43 21.02
C GLU A 57 0.92 3.01 20.47
N LEU A 58 1.35 2.78 19.23
CA LEU A 58 1.38 1.44 18.63
C LEU A 58 2.30 0.48 19.42
N ASP A 59 3.40 0.97 19.97
CA ASP A 59 4.27 0.15 20.81
C ASP A 59 3.59 -0.31 22.11
N VAL A 60 2.63 0.46 22.62
CA VAL A 60 1.77 0.03 23.75
C VAL A 60 0.69 -0.93 23.30
N ILE A 61 0.06 -0.69 22.15
CA ILE A 61 -1.04 -1.50 21.60
C ILE A 61 -0.56 -2.89 21.15
N LYS A 62 0.71 -2.99 20.69
CA LYS A 62 1.36 -4.22 20.24
C LYS A 62 0.63 -4.95 19.09
N PRO A 63 0.36 -4.29 17.94
CA PRO A 63 0.02 -5.03 16.74
C PRO A 63 1.20 -5.93 16.30
N ASP A 64 0.95 -6.93 15.46
CA ASP A 64 2.02 -7.83 14.98
C ASP A 64 2.97 -7.14 14.01
N ALA A 65 2.49 -6.17 13.21
CA ALA A 65 3.34 -5.39 12.33
C ALA A 65 2.75 -4.01 12.02
N VAL A 66 3.65 -3.11 11.58
CA VAL A 66 3.29 -1.81 11.01
C VAL A 66 3.75 -1.75 9.55
N ILE A 67 2.87 -1.28 8.66
CA ILE A 67 3.13 -1.19 7.21
C ILE A 67 3.52 0.24 6.87
N ILE A 68 4.72 0.45 6.37
CA ILE A 68 5.33 1.76 6.13
C ILE A 68 5.85 1.85 4.70
N SER A 69 5.80 3.03 4.08
CA SER A 69 6.36 3.29 2.75
C SER A 69 7.45 4.35 2.73
N ASP A 70 7.40 5.28 3.66
CA ASP A 70 8.31 6.42 3.74
C ASP A 70 9.56 6.07 4.57
N PRO A 71 10.80 6.30 4.05
CA PRO A 71 12.02 6.00 4.80
C PRO A 71 12.18 6.80 6.10
N GLY A 72 11.65 8.04 6.16
CA GLY A 72 11.67 8.85 7.38
C GLY A 72 10.76 8.25 8.46
N MET A 73 9.55 7.86 8.08
CA MET A 73 8.62 7.12 8.94
C MET A 73 9.23 5.79 9.41
N PHE A 74 9.92 5.07 8.51
CA PHE A 74 10.61 3.83 8.84
C PHE A 74 11.69 4.05 9.90
N THR A 75 12.47 5.12 9.79
CA THR A 75 13.51 5.47 10.77
C THR A 75 12.91 5.71 12.14
N ILE A 76 11.83 6.51 12.23
CA ILE A 76 11.14 6.77 13.48
C ILE A 76 10.53 5.48 14.07
N ALA A 77 9.90 4.66 13.21
CA ALA A 77 9.34 3.39 13.65
C ALA A 77 10.40 2.46 14.27
N LYS A 78 11.59 2.41 13.69
CA LYS A 78 12.71 1.64 14.26
C LYS A 78 13.20 2.15 15.61
N GLU A 79 13.06 3.44 15.88
CA GLU A 79 13.43 4.05 17.17
C GLU A 79 12.38 3.76 18.24
N GLU A 80 11.10 3.75 17.88
CA GLU A 80 10.00 3.74 18.83
C GLU A 80 9.30 2.38 18.99
N LEU A 81 9.37 1.49 18.00
CA LEU A 81 8.71 0.18 18.04
C LEU A 81 9.64 -0.91 18.60
N HIS A 82 9.16 -1.69 19.55
CA HIS A 82 9.84 -2.83 20.14
C HIS A 82 9.03 -4.10 19.95
N ASP A 83 9.65 -5.15 19.42
CA ASP A 83 9.00 -6.45 19.16
C ASP A 83 7.76 -6.36 18.23
N ILE A 84 7.74 -5.39 17.33
CA ILE A 84 6.73 -5.20 16.29
C ILE A 84 7.43 -5.23 14.94
N ASP A 85 6.98 -6.12 14.04
CA ASP A 85 7.57 -6.22 12.71
C ASP A 85 7.27 -4.98 11.86
N ILE A 86 8.22 -4.60 11.00
CA ILE A 86 7.99 -3.54 10.00
C ILE A 86 7.88 -4.18 8.63
N HIS A 87 6.74 -3.96 7.98
CA HIS A 87 6.47 -4.36 6.61
C HIS A 87 6.57 -3.16 5.67
N ILE A 88 7.19 -3.34 4.53
CA ILE A 88 7.33 -2.28 3.52
C ILE A 88 6.13 -2.31 2.58
N SER A 89 5.40 -1.21 2.53
CA SER A 89 4.21 -1.05 1.68
C SER A 89 4.55 -1.07 0.19
N THR A 90 3.59 -1.50 -0.63
CA THR A 90 3.64 -1.37 -2.10
C THR A 90 3.91 0.05 -2.57
N GLN A 91 3.62 1.05 -1.76
CA GLN A 91 3.87 2.47 -2.06
C GLN A 91 5.35 2.85 -2.07
N ALA A 92 6.22 2.01 -1.53
CA ALA A 92 7.67 2.18 -1.67
C ALA A 92 8.18 1.74 -3.06
N ASN A 93 7.30 1.16 -3.92
CA ASN A 93 7.60 0.78 -5.30
C ASN A 93 8.84 -0.12 -5.46
N ASN A 94 8.88 -1.19 -4.67
CA ASN A 94 9.98 -2.15 -4.72
C ASN A 94 9.80 -3.08 -5.93
N THR A 95 10.61 -2.89 -6.97
CA THR A 95 10.50 -3.60 -8.26
C THR A 95 11.67 -4.51 -8.57
N ASN A 96 12.66 -4.62 -7.68
CA ASN A 96 13.84 -5.46 -7.90
C ASN A 96 14.41 -5.99 -6.59
N TYR A 97 15.13 -7.11 -6.63
CA TYR A 97 15.66 -7.78 -5.43
C TYR A 97 16.64 -6.93 -4.63
N MET A 98 17.32 -5.95 -5.24
CA MET A 98 18.26 -5.09 -4.52
C MET A 98 17.54 -4.16 -3.53
N THR A 99 16.33 -3.68 -3.87
CA THR A 99 15.51 -2.91 -2.93
C THR A 99 14.99 -3.77 -1.78
N TYR A 100 14.66 -5.03 -2.03
CA TYR A 100 14.30 -5.98 -0.96
C TYR A 100 15.48 -6.24 -0.03
N GLN A 101 16.67 -6.53 -0.59
CA GLN A 101 17.88 -6.68 0.21
C GLN A 101 18.24 -5.43 1.01
N PHE A 102 18.00 -4.24 0.45
CA PHE A 102 18.18 -2.99 1.18
C PHE A 102 17.27 -2.94 2.41
N TRP A 103 15.97 -3.17 2.23
CA TRP A 103 15.00 -3.13 3.33
C TRP A 103 15.27 -4.23 4.38
N TRP A 104 15.67 -5.42 3.94
CA TRP A 104 16.09 -6.49 4.85
C TRP A 104 17.24 -6.06 5.74
N LYS A 105 18.28 -5.49 5.17
CA LYS A 105 19.43 -4.95 5.92
C LYS A 105 19.04 -3.83 6.88
N GLN A 106 17.98 -3.09 6.57
CA GLN A 106 17.43 -2.10 7.50
C GLN A 106 16.58 -2.74 8.61
N GLY A 107 16.24 -4.01 8.51
CA GLY A 107 15.46 -4.74 9.53
C GLY A 107 13.96 -4.86 9.19
N ALA A 108 13.55 -4.60 7.96
CA ALA A 108 12.19 -4.89 7.55
C ALA A 108 11.97 -6.40 7.43
N LYS A 109 10.84 -6.90 7.91
CA LYS A 109 10.50 -8.33 7.89
C LYS A 109 9.85 -8.76 6.57
N ARG A 110 9.00 -7.92 5.97
CA ARG A 110 8.20 -8.22 4.79
C ARG A 110 8.19 -7.05 3.81
N VAL A 111 8.10 -7.37 2.53
CA VAL A 111 7.85 -6.38 1.47
C VAL A 111 6.59 -6.76 0.72
N VAL A 112 5.65 -5.80 0.62
CA VAL A 112 4.49 -5.91 -0.27
C VAL A 112 4.94 -5.49 -1.67
N THR A 113 4.80 -6.38 -2.64
CA THR A 113 5.28 -6.17 -4.01
C THR A 113 4.65 -4.96 -4.68
N ALA A 114 5.39 -4.33 -5.59
CA ALA A 114 4.77 -3.44 -6.57
C ALA A 114 3.83 -4.24 -7.48
N ARG A 115 2.67 -3.66 -7.81
CA ARG A 115 1.63 -4.33 -8.62
C ARG A 115 1.99 -4.46 -10.09
N GLU A 116 3.04 -3.78 -10.50
CA GLU A 116 3.60 -3.78 -11.85
C GLU A 116 4.49 -4.99 -12.15
N LEU A 117 4.85 -5.77 -11.11
CA LEU A 117 5.70 -6.96 -11.26
C LEU A 117 4.93 -8.13 -11.84
N SER A 118 5.53 -8.78 -12.81
CA SER A 118 5.09 -10.10 -13.29
C SER A 118 5.47 -11.21 -12.30
N LEU A 119 4.79 -12.33 -12.37
CA LEU A 119 5.09 -13.51 -11.54
C LEU A 119 6.54 -14.00 -11.73
N ASN A 120 7.10 -13.89 -12.94
CA ASN A 120 8.50 -14.26 -13.20
C ASN A 120 9.50 -13.32 -12.51
N GLU A 121 9.20 -12.04 -12.45
CA GLU A 121 10.01 -11.08 -11.70
C GLU A 121 9.95 -11.34 -10.20
N ILE A 122 8.78 -11.69 -9.65
CA ILE A 122 8.63 -12.07 -8.24
C ILE A 122 9.43 -13.34 -7.93
N ARG A 123 9.37 -14.37 -8.80
CA ARG A 123 10.22 -15.57 -8.67
C ARG A 123 11.71 -15.24 -8.69
N ASN A 124 12.12 -14.28 -9.52
CA ASN A 124 13.51 -13.84 -9.56
C ASN A 124 13.89 -13.07 -8.28
N ILE A 125 13.01 -12.24 -7.75
CA ILE A 125 13.23 -11.58 -6.45
C ILE A 125 13.41 -12.63 -5.36
N ARG A 126 12.49 -13.62 -5.24
CA ARG A 126 12.56 -14.67 -4.21
C ARG A 126 13.90 -15.41 -4.20
N LYS A 127 14.43 -15.72 -5.39
CA LYS A 127 15.73 -16.42 -5.54
C LYS A 127 16.94 -15.62 -5.06
N ASN A 128 16.81 -14.31 -4.91
CA ASN A 128 17.91 -13.39 -4.63
C ASN A 128 17.79 -12.67 -3.28
N ILE A 129 16.87 -13.09 -2.43
CA ILE A 129 16.69 -12.54 -1.08
C ILE A 129 16.74 -13.69 -0.05
N PRO A 130 17.00 -13.40 1.24
CA PRO A 130 16.98 -14.41 2.30
C PRO A 130 15.62 -15.10 2.41
N ASP A 131 15.59 -16.37 2.79
CA ASP A 131 14.37 -17.15 2.97
C ASP A 131 13.50 -16.59 4.11
N GLU A 132 14.13 -15.99 5.11
CA GLU A 132 13.45 -15.37 6.26
C GLU A 132 12.76 -14.05 5.94
N MET A 133 13.07 -13.43 4.79
CA MET A 133 12.41 -12.23 4.30
C MET A 133 11.12 -12.59 3.60
N GLU A 134 10.01 -12.10 4.10
CA GLU A 134 8.68 -12.42 3.57
C GLU A 134 8.30 -11.53 2.38
N ILE A 135 7.61 -12.13 1.42
CA ILE A 135 7.00 -11.46 0.26
C ILE A 135 5.48 -11.51 0.39
N GLU A 136 4.85 -10.37 0.23
CA GLU A 136 3.39 -10.28 0.12
C GLU A 136 3.01 -9.69 -1.25
N THR A 137 1.90 -10.15 -1.85
CA THR A 137 1.43 -9.63 -3.13
C THR A 137 -0.08 -9.40 -3.14
N PHE A 138 -0.53 -8.46 -3.95
CA PHE A 138 -1.95 -8.32 -4.24
C PHE A 138 -2.41 -9.41 -5.20
N ILE A 139 -3.57 -10.00 -4.91
CA ILE A 139 -4.22 -10.99 -5.77
C ILE A 139 -5.53 -10.49 -6.37
N HIS A 140 -6.10 -9.44 -5.79
CA HIS A 140 -7.36 -8.87 -6.25
C HIS A 140 -7.44 -7.38 -5.95
N GLY A 141 -8.12 -6.66 -6.81
CA GLY A 141 -8.49 -5.26 -6.60
C GLY A 141 -8.12 -4.32 -7.73
N ALA A 142 -8.47 -3.07 -7.50
CA ALA A 142 -8.29 -2.00 -8.46
C ALA A 142 -6.82 -1.66 -8.69
N MET A 143 -6.44 -1.56 -9.96
CA MET A 143 -5.13 -1.04 -10.35
C MET A 143 -5.15 0.50 -10.38
N CYS A 144 -4.03 1.11 -9.99
CA CYS A 144 -3.82 2.55 -10.15
C CYS A 144 -3.31 2.89 -11.56
N ILE A 145 -3.59 4.12 -12.02
CA ILE A 145 -3.03 4.64 -13.27
C ILE A 145 -1.49 4.78 -13.23
N SER A 146 -0.94 4.98 -12.05
CA SER A 146 0.49 5.17 -11.83
C SER A 146 0.99 4.21 -10.75
N TYR A 147 2.32 4.13 -10.62
CA TYR A 147 2.93 3.49 -9.46
C TYR A 147 2.30 3.98 -8.16
N SER A 148 2.12 3.09 -7.20
CA SER A 148 1.53 3.40 -5.90
C SER A 148 2.31 4.52 -5.20
N GLY A 149 1.61 5.49 -4.60
CA GLY A 149 2.23 6.62 -3.93
C GLY A 149 2.88 7.66 -4.87
N ARG A 150 2.61 7.64 -6.18
CA ARG A 150 3.22 8.55 -7.17
C ARG A 150 2.19 9.31 -8.01
N CYS A 151 0.90 9.15 -7.72
CA CYS A 151 -0.17 9.77 -8.50
C CYS A 151 -0.43 11.21 -8.04
N LEU A 152 -0.41 12.15 -8.98
CA LEU A 152 -0.76 13.56 -8.76
C LEU A 152 -2.15 13.92 -9.31
N LEU A 153 -2.84 12.97 -9.94
CA LEU A 153 -4.10 13.26 -10.64
C LEU A 153 -5.18 13.81 -9.70
N SER A 154 -5.32 13.23 -8.51
CA SER A 154 -6.29 13.69 -7.51
C SER A 154 -5.94 15.08 -6.95
N SER A 155 -4.65 15.36 -6.77
CA SER A 155 -4.19 16.70 -6.36
C SER A 155 -4.50 17.73 -7.43
N PHE A 156 -4.23 17.41 -8.70
CA PHE A 156 -4.50 18.30 -9.83
C PHE A 156 -5.99 18.54 -10.07
N MET A 157 -6.79 17.45 -10.12
CA MET A 157 -8.20 17.51 -10.48
C MET A 157 -9.13 17.96 -9.34
N ALA A 158 -8.76 17.70 -8.11
CA ALA A 158 -9.66 17.89 -6.96
C ALA A 158 -8.98 18.57 -5.74
N GLY A 159 -7.74 19.03 -5.86
CA GLY A 159 -6.99 19.64 -4.76
C GLY A 159 -6.75 18.70 -3.57
N ARG A 160 -6.79 17.38 -3.79
CA ARG A 160 -6.70 16.36 -2.73
C ARG A 160 -5.57 15.39 -2.99
N ASP A 161 -4.61 15.32 -2.04
CA ASP A 161 -3.41 14.52 -2.17
C ASP A 161 -3.71 13.01 -2.00
N ALA A 162 -3.58 12.28 -3.10
CA ALA A 162 -3.77 10.84 -3.13
C ALA A 162 -2.70 10.09 -2.31
N ASN A 163 -1.50 10.64 -2.20
CA ASN A 163 -0.36 10.02 -1.53
C ASN A 163 -0.42 10.20 0.00
N ARG A 164 -1.38 11.01 0.45
CA ARG A 164 -1.71 11.25 1.86
C ARG A 164 -3.11 10.74 2.23
N GLY A 165 -3.62 9.77 1.50
CA GLY A 165 -4.89 9.11 1.82
C GLY A 165 -6.14 9.83 1.34
N ALA A 166 -6.02 10.92 0.56
CA ALA A 166 -7.16 11.72 0.13
C ALA A 166 -7.55 11.52 -1.34
N CYS A 167 -7.23 10.36 -1.94
CA CYS A 167 -7.56 10.06 -3.34
C CYS A 167 -9.06 10.14 -3.60
N THR A 168 -9.45 10.88 -4.66
CA THR A 168 -10.84 11.00 -5.14
C THR A 168 -11.14 10.10 -6.32
N HIS A 169 -10.21 9.24 -6.71
CA HIS A 169 -10.33 8.32 -7.85
C HIS A 169 -10.65 9.00 -9.18
N PRO A 170 -10.03 10.14 -9.54
CA PRO A 170 -10.37 10.84 -10.78
C PRO A 170 -10.03 10.02 -12.04
N CYS A 171 -9.08 9.08 -11.95
CA CYS A 171 -8.79 8.15 -13.04
C CYS A 171 -9.98 7.23 -13.41
N ARG A 172 -11.05 7.22 -12.61
CA ARG A 172 -12.27 6.42 -12.80
C ARG A 172 -13.50 7.28 -13.09
N TRP A 173 -13.35 8.60 -13.25
CA TRP A 173 -14.45 9.46 -13.66
C TRP A 173 -14.75 9.25 -15.15
N LYS A 174 -15.96 9.64 -15.55
CA LYS A 174 -16.35 9.65 -16.97
C LYS A 174 -15.65 10.80 -17.68
N TYR A 175 -15.00 10.49 -18.77
CA TYR A 175 -14.28 11.45 -19.61
C TYR A 175 -14.72 11.32 -21.06
N ALA A 176 -14.51 12.41 -21.82
CA ALA A 176 -14.47 12.39 -23.27
C ALA A 176 -13.13 12.98 -23.73
N VAL A 177 -12.55 12.41 -24.74
CA VAL A 177 -11.33 12.92 -25.36
C VAL A 177 -11.72 13.82 -26.54
N VAL A 178 -11.09 14.98 -26.64
CA VAL A 178 -11.26 15.94 -27.74
C VAL A 178 -9.88 16.18 -28.34
N GLU A 179 -9.78 16.03 -29.65
CA GLU A 179 -8.56 16.43 -30.36
C GLU A 179 -8.59 17.97 -30.63
N GLU A 180 -7.45 18.62 -30.41
CA GLU A 180 -7.33 20.09 -30.53
C GLU A 180 -7.74 20.61 -31.92
N ASN A 181 -7.38 19.87 -32.97
CA ASN A 181 -7.72 20.24 -34.36
C ASN A 181 -9.16 19.88 -34.78
N ARG A 182 -9.92 19.21 -33.91
CA ARG A 182 -11.32 18.83 -34.12
C ARG A 182 -12.18 19.25 -32.93
N PRO A 183 -12.28 20.55 -32.63
CA PRO A 183 -13.07 21.04 -31.50
C PRO A 183 -14.55 20.70 -31.66
N GLY A 184 -15.15 20.14 -30.63
CA GLY A 184 -16.57 19.75 -30.65
C GLY A 184 -16.82 18.29 -31.05
N GLU A 185 -15.82 17.55 -31.55
CA GLU A 185 -15.91 16.11 -31.76
C GLU A 185 -15.46 15.36 -30.48
N TYR A 186 -16.43 14.97 -29.68
CA TYR A 186 -16.19 14.21 -28.46
C TYR A 186 -16.05 12.73 -28.78
N MET A 187 -14.87 12.19 -28.60
CA MET A 187 -14.62 10.76 -28.69
C MET A 187 -14.99 10.12 -27.35
N PRO A 188 -16.08 9.31 -27.29
CA PRO A 188 -16.51 8.73 -26.04
C PRO A 188 -15.48 7.73 -25.54
N VAL A 189 -15.26 7.74 -24.23
CA VAL A 189 -14.46 6.78 -23.54
C VAL A 189 -15.40 5.76 -22.92
N TYR A 190 -15.25 4.51 -23.32
CA TYR A 190 -16.18 3.46 -22.91
C TYR A 190 -15.88 2.97 -21.51
N GLU A 191 -16.96 2.77 -20.77
CA GLU A 191 -17.02 2.11 -19.48
C GLU A 191 -17.71 0.75 -19.67
N ASN A 192 -17.20 -0.28 -19.03
CA ASN A 192 -17.92 -1.55 -18.89
C ASN A 192 -18.27 -1.76 -17.40
N GLU A 193 -18.93 -2.88 -17.09
CA GLU A 193 -19.35 -3.25 -15.73
C GLU A 193 -18.20 -3.27 -14.71
N ARG A 194 -16.94 -3.22 -15.16
CA ARG A 194 -15.71 -3.25 -14.36
C ARG A 194 -15.02 -1.89 -14.22
N GLY A 195 -15.52 -0.83 -14.85
CA GLY A 195 -15.02 0.55 -14.73
C GLY A 195 -14.64 1.24 -16.03
N THR A 196 -14.17 2.48 -15.92
CA THR A 196 -13.75 3.36 -17.01
C THR A 196 -12.25 3.21 -17.24
N TYR A 197 -11.83 2.93 -18.47
CA TYR A 197 -10.44 2.55 -18.80
C TYR A 197 -9.69 3.61 -19.63
N ILE A 198 -9.79 4.88 -19.31
CA ILE A 198 -9.06 5.93 -20.04
C ILE A 198 -7.57 5.90 -19.70
N PHE A 199 -7.28 5.78 -18.41
CA PHE A 199 -5.93 5.86 -17.87
C PHE A 199 -5.60 4.67 -16.96
N ASN A 200 -6.48 3.69 -16.85
CA ASN A 200 -6.35 2.60 -15.91
C ASN A 200 -6.38 1.24 -16.62
N SER A 201 -5.61 0.29 -16.11
CA SER A 201 -5.68 -1.11 -16.56
C SER A 201 -6.91 -1.80 -15.96
N LYS A 202 -7.20 -3.01 -16.45
CA LYS A 202 -8.19 -3.91 -15.83
C LYS A 202 -7.85 -4.14 -14.35
N ASP A 203 -8.87 -4.36 -13.54
CA ASP A 203 -8.67 -4.75 -12.15
C ASP A 203 -7.89 -6.07 -12.08
N LEU A 204 -7.02 -6.17 -11.06
CA LEU A 204 -6.26 -7.39 -10.81
C LEU A 204 -7.20 -8.49 -10.33
N CYS A 205 -7.07 -9.68 -10.90
CA CYS A 205 -7.73 -10.89 -10.43
C CYS A 205 -6.81 -12.08 -10.67
N MET A 206 -6.22 -12.59 -9.59
CA MET A 206 -5.24 -13.68 -9.61
C MET A 206 -5.77 -14.95 -8.96
N ILE A 207 -7.08 -15.07 -8.78
CA ILE A 207 -7.70 -16.21 -8.05
C ILE A 207 -7.35 -17.55 -8.69
N GLU A 208 -7.26 -17.61 -10.02
CA GLU A 208 -6.93 -18.84 -10.76
C GLU A 208 -5.41 -19.16 -10.69
N HIS A 209 -4.59 -18.21 -10.22
CA HIS A 209 -3.12 -18.30 -10.17
C HIS A 209 -2.58 -18.47 -8.74
N ILE A 210 -3.44 -18.77 -7.76
CA ILE A 210 -3.01 -18.99 -6.37
C ILE A 210 -1.94 -20.11 -6.26
N PRO A 211 -2.06 -21.25 -6.95
CA PRO A 211 -1.01 -22.28 -6.91
C PRO A 211 0.36 -21.77 -7.37
N GLU A 212 0.39 -21.02 -8.49
CA GLU A 212 1.65 -20.47 -9.02
C GLU A 212 2.25 -19.38 -8.10
N LEU A 213 1.40 -18.64 -7.37
CA LEU A 213 1.85 -17.67 -6.38
C LEU A 213 2.52 -18.36 -5.19
N ILE A 214 1.93 -19.44 -4.69
CA ILE A 214 2.51 -20.27 -3.61
C ILE A 214 3.84 -20.89 -4.08
N GLU A 215 3.88 -21.46 -5.29
CA GLU A 215 5.09 -22.02 -5.88
C GLU A 215 6.19 -20.97 -6.09
N ALA A 216 5.81 -19.71 -6.32
CA ALA A 216 6.76 -18.60 -6.44
C ALA A 216 7.39 -18.20 -5.09
N GLY A 217 6.97 -18.79 -3.98
CA GLY A 217 7.48 -18.51 -2.64
C GLY A 217 6.94 -17.20 -2.05
N ILE A 218 5.67 -16.90 -2.35
CA ILE A 218 4.95 -15.77 -1.74
C ILE A 218 4.37 -16.22 -0.41
N ASP A 219 4.65 -15.45 0.65
CA ASP A 219 4.30 -15.81 2.03
C ASP A 219 2.90 -15.31 2.43
N SER A 220 2.40 -14.26 1.76
CA SER A 220 1.11 -13.61 2.08
C SER A 220 0.47 -13.00 0.83
N PHE A 221 -0.87 -13.02 0.78
CA PHE A 221 -1.66 -12.37 -0.26
C PHE A 221 -3.10 -12.08 0.21
#